data_d1887cca482600e903057a9e61240dc6
#
_entry.id   d1887cca482600e903057a9e61240dc6
#
_cell.length_a   1.000
_cell.length_b   1.000
_cell.length_c   1.000
_cell.angle_alpha   90.00
_cell.angle_beta   90.00
_cell.angle_gamma   90.00
#
_symmetry.space_group_name_H-M   'P 1'
#
loop_
_entity.id
_entity.type
_entity.pdbx_description
1 polymer ?
#
loop_
_entity_poly.entity_id
_entity_poly.type
_entity_poly.pdbx_seq_one_letter_code
_entity_poly.pdbx_strand_id
1 'polypeptide(L)'
;MTEADNSVIRFEDFDLPEPVLQGIRDAGFEICTPIQALTLPIALTGRDVAGQAQTGTGKTAAFLLAAFNRLLRNPPAEGRRPTDVRMMVLAPTRELAIQIHRDALLLGRHTGLRFALAYGGTGYEQQREQLQAGADVLIGTPGRIIDYHKQHVFGLKRVEVVVLDEADRMFDLGFIKDIRFLLRRCAPPAQRQSMLFSATLSWRVMELAYEHMNNPEKVQAEAETVTADNIRQVIYYPANDQKIPLLIGLARRIQPERAIVFVNTKHWAERVCDWLNANGLKAALLSGDVPQQKRTRLLAQFADGKYTFLVATDVAARGLHIPDVTHVFNFDLPQSGEDYVHRIGRTGRVGAEGDAISFGCEDSAFYLPDIETYLGQRIPTDMLYPENLPGDLKRPPPRARRKPDDRPRGPRGGERPSGGGRGRRRPPRKPAPNNT
;
A
#
# COMPACT_ATOMS: atom_id res chain seq x y z
N MET A 1 -0.70 25.64 -32.32
CA MET A 1 0.16 24.50 -31.94
C MET A 1 1.45 25.14 -31.45
N THR A 2 1.52 25.42 -30.17
CA THR A 2 2.72 25.92 -29.49
C THR A 2 3.48 24.70 -28.99
N GLU A 3 4.72 24.54 -29.46
CA GLU A 3 5.68 23.56 -28.95
C GLU A 3 5.76 23.72 -27.43
N ALA A 4 5.38 22.67 -26.71
CA ALA A 4 5.60 22.61 -25.28
C ALA A 4 7.12 22.60 -25.08
N ASP A 5 7.60 23.67 -24.49
CA ASP A 5 9.00 23.82 -24.05
C ASP A 5 9.30 22.69 -23.05
N ASN A 6 10.02 21.68 -23.51
CA ASN A 6 10.40 20.49 -22.75
C ASN A 6 11.60 20.83 -21.84
N SER A 7 11.50 21.98 -21.12
CA SER A 7 12.52 22.39 -20.15
C SER A 7 12.56 21.39 -19.00
N VAL A 8 13.68 20.72 -18.86
CA VAL A 8 13.97 19.80 -17.74
C VAL A 8 13.99 20.60 -16.45
N ILE A 9 12.96 20.43 -15.59
CA ILE A 9 12.87 21.11 -14.30
C ILE A 9 13.77 20.39 -13.29
N ARG A 10 14.67 21.14 -12.65
CA ARG A 10 15.58 20.64 -11.61
C ARG A 10 15.08 21.02 -10.22
N PHE A 11 15.47 20.26 -9.21
CA PHE A 11 15.14 20.60 -7.82
C PHE A 11 15.79 21.91 -7.37
N GLU A 12 16.93 22.26 -7.95
CA GLU A 12 17.66 23.50 -7.65
C GLU A 12 16.96 24.75 -8.19
N ASP A 13 15.99 24.60 -9.11
CA ASP A 13 15.18 25.71 -9.64
C ASP A 13 14.13 26.19 -8.62
N PHE A 14 13.90 25.44 -7.54
CA PHE A 14 12.95 25.81 -6.50
C PHE A 14 13.64 26.50 -5.32
N ASP A 15 12.96 27.50 -4.76
CA ASP A 15 13.38 28.16 -3.51
C ASP A 15 13.15 27.24 -2.31
N LEU A 16 14.04 26.27 -2.12
CA LEU A 16 14.02 25.32 -1.00
C LEU A 16 15.08 25.71 0.05
N PRO A 17 14.81 25.49 1.35
CA PRO A 17 15.82 25.67 2.39
C PRO A 17 17.05 24.79 2.16
N GLU A 18 18.25 25.32 2.42
CA GLU A 18 19.51 24.60 2.18
C GLU A 18 19.57 23.20 2.83
N PRO A 19 19.04 22.96 4.06
CA PRO A 19 18.98 21.61 4.62
C PRO A 19 18.17 20.62 3.78
N VAL A 20 17.15 21.10 3.06
CA VAL A 20 16.32 20.27 2.16
C VAL A 20 17.08 19.97 0.87
N LEU A 21 17.71 21.00 0.28
CA LEU A 21 18.57 20.83 -0.91
C LEU A 21 19.72 19.85 -0.65
N GLN A 22 20.32 19.91 0.53
CA GLN A 22 21.38 18.95 0.90
C GLN A 22 20.84 17.52 0.98
N GLY A 23 19.63 17.31 1.52
CA GLY A 23 18.97 16.00 1.54
C GLY A 23 18.66 15.46 0.14
N ILE A 24 18.27 16.34 -0.80
CA ILE A 24 18.06 16.01 -2.20
C ILE A 24 19.36 15.56 -2.87
N ARG A 25 20.47 16.27 -2.66
CA ARG A 25 21.81 15.90 -3.16
C ARG A 25 22.26 14.56 -2.62
N ASP A 26 22.08 14.33 -1.30
CA ASP A 26 22.42 13.05 -0.65
C ASP A 26 21.60 11.88 -1.21
N ALA A 27 20.37 12.14 -1.66
CA ALA A 27 19.51 11.17 -2.32
C ALA A 27 19.87 10.95 -3.81
N GLY A 28 20.77 11.76 -4.40
CA GLY A 28 21.15 11.69 -5.80
C GLY A 28 20.03 12.16 -6.75
N PHE A 29 19.15 13.04 -6.29
CA PHE A 29 18.06 13.58 -7.11
C PHE A 29 18.51 14.88 -7.77
N GLU A 30 18.42 14.95 -9.10
CA GLU A 30 18.77 16.14 -9.87
C GLU A 30 17.57 16.72 -10.61
N ILE A 31 16.82 15.86 -11.30
CA ILE A 31 15.73 16.20 -12.19
C ILE A 31 14.40 15.79 -11.58
N CYS A 32 13.41 16.67 -11.67
CA CYS A 32 12.06 16.39 -11.22
C CYS A 32 11.35 15.41 -12.15
N THR A 33 10.67 14.44 -11.58
CA THR A 33 9.69 13.62 -12.30
C THR A 33 8.47 14.48 -12.67
N PRO A 34 7.63 14.06 -13.65
CA PRO A 34 6.46 14.83 -14.04
C PRO A 34 5.53 15.23 -12.88
N ILE A 35 5.26 14.30 -11.95
CA ILE A 35 4.40 14.62 -10.79
C ILE A 35 5.07 15.60 -9.83
N GLN A 36 6.40 15.55 -9.67
CA GLN A 36 7.14 16.49 -8.85
C GLN A 36 7.13 17.88 -9.48
N ALA A 37 7.38 17.99 -10.79
CA ALA A 37 7.36 19.22 -11.55
C ALA A 37 5.99 19.92 -11.50
N LEU A 38 4.90 19.17 -11.50
CA LEU A 38 3.54 19.69 -11.38
C LEU A 38 3.17 20.06 -9.94
N THR A 39 3.59 19.25 -8.96
CA THR A 39 3.18 19.41 -7.56
C THR A 39 3.95 20.50 -6.84
N LEU A 40 5.29 20.54 -7.00
CA LEU A 40 6.15 21.43 -6.20
C LEU A 40 5.83 22.91 -6.38
N PRO A 41 5.61 23.47 -7.61
CA PRO A 41 5.28 24.87 -7.78
C PRO A 41 4.04 25.30 -6.99
N ILE A 42 3.06 24.41 -6.86
CA ILE A 42 1.80 24.67 -6.15
C ILE A 42 1.99 24.47 -4.64
N ALA A 43 2.53 23.33 -4.25
CA ALA A 43 2.65 22.95 -2.85
C ALA A 43 3.64 23.85 -2.07
N LEU A 44 4.70 24.34 -2.71
CA LEU A 44 5.66 25.27 -2.09
C LEU A 44 5.04 26.63 -1.75
N THR A 45 3.97 27.04 -2.43
CA THR A 45 3.19 28.23 -2.05
C THR A 45 2.26 28.02 -0.86
N GLY A 46 2.19 26.80 -0.33
CA GLY A 46 1.32 26.45 0.80
C GLY A 46 -0.11 26.04 0.42
N ARG A 47 -0.42 25.94 -0.89
CA ARG A 47 -1.73 25.51 -1.41
C ARG A 47 -1.90 24.00 -1.26
N ASP A 48 -3.13 23.57 -1.15
CA ASP A 48 -3.50 22.15 -1.10
C ASP A 48 -3.43 21.53 -2.49
N VAL A 49 -3.02 20.27 -2.58
CA VAL A 49 -2.87 19.53 -3.85
C VAL A 49 -3.57 18.18 -3.78
N ALA A 50 -4.39 17.88 -4.80
CA ALA A 50 -4.92 16.55 -5.07
C ALA A 50 -4.22 15.99 -6.33
N GLY A 51 -3.21 15.13 -6.12
CA GLY A 51 -2.34 14.61 -7.17
C GLY A 51 -2.78 13.22 -7.64
N GLN A 52 -2.99 13.07 -8.96
CA GLN A 52 -3.14 11.77 -9.58
C GLN A 52 -1.80 11.31 -10.14
N ALA A 53 -1.29 10.23 -9.58
CA ALA A 53 -0.06 9.60 -10.06
C ALA A 53 0.09 8.17 -9.52
N GLN A 54 0.66 7.29 -10.33
CA GLN A 54 0.91 5.90 -9.98
C GLN A 54 2.01 5.73 -8.93
N THR A 55 2.12 4.54 -8.33
CA THR A 55 3.21 4.19 -7.42
C THR A 55 4.55 4.14 -8.19
N GLY A 56 5.60 4.73 -7.61
CA GLY A 56 6.94 4.77 -8.25
C GLY A 56 7.22 6.01 -9.09
N THR A 57 6.27 6.94 -9.23
CA THR A 57 6.45 8.19 -9.99
C THR A 57 7.15 9.32 -9.21
N GLY A 58 7.58 9.08 -7.97
CA GLY A 58 8.27 10.09 -7.16
C GLY A 58 7.37 10.97 -6.27
N LYS A 59 6.08 10.64 -6.11
CA LYS A 59 5.12 11.37 -5.23
C LYS A 59 5.67 11.63 -3.82
N THR A 60 6.32 10.62 -3.24
CA THR A 60 6.85 10.67 -1.88
C THR A 60 7.81 11.85 -1.70
N ALA A 61 8.75 12.04 -2.62
CA ALA A 61 9.65 13.18 -2.57
C ALA A 61 8.89 14.51 -2.73
N ALA A 62 7.92 14.60 -3.66
CA ALA A 62 7.15 15.82 -3.87
C ALA A 62 6.48 16.32 -2.58
N PHE A 63 5.73 15.46 -1.89
CA PHE A 63 5.04 15.89 -0.67
C PHE A 63 5.98 16.07 0.52
N LEU A 64 7.04 15.27 0.65
CA LEU A 64 8.02 15.45 1.73
C LEU A 64 8.77 16.78 1.60
N LEU A 65 9.25 17.11 0.41
CA LEU A 65 9.97 18.36 0.15
C LEU A 65 9.09 19.58 0.41
N ALA A 66 7.83 19.57 -0.09
CA ALA A 66 6.87 20.64 0.17
C ALA A 66 6.58 20.80 1.66
N ALA A 67 6.39 19.69 2.38
CA ALA A 67 6.15 19.70 3.82
C ALA A 67 7.37 20.20 4.61
N PHE A 68 8.57 19.73 4.28
CA PHE A 68 9.80 20.19 4.95
C PHE A 68 10.05 21.68 4.73
N ASN A 69 9.85 22.17 3.50
CA ASN A 69 9.90 23.59 3.21
C ASN A 69 8.96 24.38 4.12
N ARG A 70 7.69 23.96 4.24
CA ARG A 70 6.72 24.62 5.11
C ARG A 70 7.13 24.58 6.59
N LEU A 71 7.55 23.42 7.11
CA LEU A 71 7.92 23.26 8.50
C LEU A 71 9.19 24.05 8.88
N LEU A 72 10.15 24.21 7.98
CA LEU A 72 11.35 24.97 8.22
C LEU A 72 11.14 26.49 8.09
N ARG A 73 10.30 26.93 7.16
CA ARG A 73 9.98 28.37 7.00
C ARG A 73 9.04 28.90 8.09
N ASN A 74 8.23 28.02 8.69
CA ASN A 74 7.34 28.39 9.76
C ASN A 74 7.89 27.79 11.08
N PRO A 75 8.33 28.62 12.03
CA PRO A 75 8.76 28.12 13.34
C PRO A 75 7.59 27.45 14.07
N PRO A 76 7.87 26.50 14.97
CA PRO A 76 6.82 25.87 15.77
C PRO A 76 5.99 26.91 16.52
N ALA A 77 4.68 26.73 16.54
CA ALA A 77 3.78 27.65 17.25
C ALA A 77 4.15 27.73 18.74
N GLU A 78 4.04 28.94 19.31
CA GLU A 78 4.30 29.16 20.73
C GLU A 78 3.44 28.25 21.61
N GLY A 79 4.02 27.70 22.66
CA GLY A 79 3.36 26.75 23.55
C GLY A 79 3.10 25.36 22.99
N ARG A 80 3.69 24.99 21.82
CA ARG A 80 3.64 23.63 21.28
C ARG A 80 4.38 22.67 22.23
N ARG A 81 3.71 21.59 22.63
CA ARG A 81 4.36 20.52 23.38
C ARG A 81 5.24 19.66 22.44
N PRO A 82 6.35 19.07 22.91
CA PRO A 82 7.17 18.17 22.09
C PRO A 82 6.38 17.02 21.47
N THR A 83 5.31 16.58 22.11
CA THR A 83 4.40 15.51 21.63
C THR A 83 3.32 15.98 20.67
N ASP A 84 3.17 17.29 20.42
CA ASP A 84 2.22 17.77 19.40
C ASP A 84 2.91 17.70 18.03
N VAL A 85 2.47 16.80 17.15
CA VAL A 85 3.05 16.62 15.82
C VAL A 85 2.67 17.79 14.89
N ARG A 86 3.55 18.15 13.98
CA ARG A 86 3.38 19.23 13.00
C ARG A 86 2.97 18.72 11.63
N MET A 87 3.41 17.49 11.28
CA MET A 87 3.06 16.83 10.04
C MET A 87 2.53 15.43 10.32
N MET A 88 1.46 15.04 9.63
CA MET A 88 0.93 13.68 9.66
C MET A 88 0.82 13.13 8.25
N VAL A 89 1.42 11.95 8.02
CA VAL A 89 1.32 11.21 6.76
C VAL A 89 0.55 9.91 7.02
N LEU A 90 -0.54 9.71 6.31
CA LEU A 90 -1.33 8.47 6.33
C LEU A 90 -1.02 7.61 5.11
N ALA A 91 -0.68 6.36 5.36
CA ALA A 91 -0.46 5.34 4.34
C ALA A 91 -1.37 4.13 4.58
N PRO A 92 -1.92 3.48 3.53
CA PRO A 92 -2.83 2.34 3.67
C PRO A 92 -2.17 1.10 4.24
N THR A 93 -0.87 0.93 4.02
CA THR A 93 -0.12 -0.27 4.40
C THR A 93 1.09 0.07 5.27
N ARG A 94 1.53 -0.92 6.04
CA ARG A 94 2.71 -0.81 6.89
C ARG A 94 3.98 -0.62 6.06
N GLU A 95 4.05 -1.33 4.95
CA GLU A 95 5.17 -1.34 4.03
C GLU A 95 5.37 0.06 3.42
N LEU A 96 4.28 0.67 2.95
CA LEU A 96 4.33 2.02 2.42
C LEU A 96 4.69 3.04 3.51
N ALA A 97 4.14 2.91 4.72
CA ALA A 97 4.52 3.77 5.83
C ALA A 97 6.02 3.67 6.18
N ILE A 98 6.58 2.46 6.16
CA ILE A 98 8.02 2.21 6.38
C ILE A 98 8.85 2.81 5.24
N GLN A 99 8.41 2.67 3.99
CA GLN A 99 9.09 3.27 2.84
C GLN A 99 9.09 4.80 2.94
N ILE A 100 7.93 5.42 3.14
CA ILE A 100 7.83 6.88 3.30
C ILE A 100 8.71 7.36 4.45
N HIS A 101 8.75 6.63 5.57
CA HIS A 101 9.61 6.99 6.71
C HIS A 101 11.10 6.91 6.36
N ARG A 102 11.54 5.90 5.59
CA ARG A 102 12.93 5.81 5.11
C ARG A 102 13.28 7.00 4.20
N ASP A 103 12.40 7.33 3.27
CA ASP A 103 12.58 8.47 2.36
C ASP A 103 12.61 9.79 3.14
N ALA A 104 11.75 9.92 4.16
CA ALA A 104 11.71 11.09 5.04
C ALA A 104 13.01 11.24 5.86
N LEU A 105 13.59 10.15 6.36
CA LEU A 105 14.89 10.17 7.06
C LEU A 105 16.05 10.57 6.13
N LEU A 106 16.02 10.12 4.87
CA LEU A 106 17.04 10.47 3.87
C LEU A 106 16.93 11.94 3.48
N LEU A 107 15.75 12.37 2.99
CA LEU A 107 15.53 13.74 2.50
C LEU A 107 15.53 14.78 3.62
N GLY A 108 15.12 14.38 4.83
CA GLY A 108 15.06 15.25 6.01
C GLY A 108 16.30 15.23 6.89
N ARG A 109 17.38 14.54 6.49
CA ARG A 109 18.57 14.28 7.32
C ARG A 109 19.19 15.54 7.93
N HIS A 110 19.21 16.63 7.19
CA HIS A 110 19.83 17.90 7.59
C HIS A 110 18.85 18.92 8.18
N THR A 111 17.55 18.57 8.26
CA THR A 111 16.49 19.51 8.67
C THR A 111 16.37 19.71 10.19
N GLY A 112 16.94 18.81 10.99
CA GLY A 112 16.73 18.77 12.44
C GLY A 112 15.32 18.32 12.88
N LEU A 113 14.44 17.97 11.94
CA LEU A 113 13.08 17.45 12.24
C LEU A 113 13.17 16.05 12.83
N ARG A 114 12.29 15.77 13.80
CA ARG A 114 12.19 14.45 14.44
C ARG A 114 11.06 13.65 13.80
N PHE A 115 11.39 12.45 13.35
CA PHE A 115 10.48 11.56 12.64
C PHE A 115 10.01 10.43 13.55
N ALA A 116 8.73 10.09 13.50
CA ALA A 116 8.16 8.94 14.18
C ALA A 116 7.33 8.10 13.20
N LEU A 117 7.41 6.77 13.37
CA LEU A 117 6.71 5.80 12.55
C LEU A 117 5.72 5.00 13.41
N ALA A 118 4.43 4.96 12.99
CA ALA A 118 3.35 4.29 13.72
C ALA A 118 2.57 3.32 12.84
N TYR A 119 2.76 2.00 13.02
CA TYR A 119 2.02 0.96 12.30
C TYR A 119 1.73 -0.25 13.17
N GLY A 120 0.70 -1.02 12.81
CA GLY A 120 0.26 -2.18 13.60
C GLY A 120 1.16 -3.42 13.44
N GLY A 121 1.12 -4.33 14.40
CA GLY A 121 1.67 -5.70 14.31
C GLY A 121 2.97 -5.95 15.03
N THR A 122 3.81 -4.96 15.27
CA THR A 122 5.08 -5.11 16.00
C THR A 122 5.48 -3.79 16.68
N GLY A 123 6.42 -3.86 17.65
CA GLY A 123 7.09 -2.68 18.21
C GLY A 123 6.19 -1.68 18.92
N TYR A 124 5.11 -2.15 19.58
CA TYR A 124 4.12 -1.25 20.19
C TYR A 124 4.76 -0.27 21.20
N GLU A 125 5.47 -0.75 22.19
CA GLU A 125 6.06 0.11 23.23
C GLU A 125 7.15 1.01 22.64
N GLN A 126 8.02 0.49 21.78
CA GLN A 126 9.07 1.28 21.16
C GLN A 126 8.53 2.46 20.33
N GLN A 127 7.47 2.23 19.54
CA GLN A 127 6.81 3.30 18.78
C GLN A 127 6.15 4.33 19.72
N ARG A 128 5.56 3.87 20.82
CA ARG A 128 4.95 4.71 21.84
C ARG A 128 5.98 5.60 22.53
N GLU A 129 7.10 5.03 22.96
CA GLU A 129 8.21 5.76 23.59
C GLU A 129 8.78 6.82 22.65
N GLN A 130 8.98 6.49 21.35
CA GLN A 130 9.43 7.43 20.34
C GLN A 130 8.49 8.63 20.21
N LEU A 131 7.16 8.41 20.19
CA LEU A 131 6.16 9.47 20.14
C LEU A 131 6.12 10.30 21.44
N GLN A 132 6.31 9.68 22.61
CA GLN A 132 6.38 10.36 23.89
C GLN A 132 7.63 11.21 24.05
N ALA A 133 8.75 10.80 23.47
CA ALA A 133 9.97 11.61 23.36
C ALA A 133 9.79 12.86 22.49
N GLY A 134 8.72 12.88 21.69
CA GLY A 134 8.31 13.97 20.81
C GLY A 134 8.76 13.80 19.37
N ALA A 135 7.86 14.13 18.45
CA ALA A 135 8.09 14.09 17.02
C ALA A 135 7.50 15.32 16.32
N ASP A 136 8.14 15.73 15.23
CA ASP A 136 7.61 16.79 14.34
C ASP A 136 6.79 16.17 13.21
N VAL A 137 7.25 15.03 12.69
CA VAL A 137 6.65 14.30 11.56
C VAL A 137 6.23 12.92 12.02
N LEU A 138 4.94 12.61 11.89
CA LEU A 138 4.36 11.31 12.17
C LEU A 138 3.91 10.64 10.87
N ILE A 139 4.47 9.49 10.58
CA ILE A 139 4.13 8.69 9.41
C ILE A 139 3.52 7.37 9.89
N GLY A 140 2.41 6.92 9.29
CA GLY A 140 1.88 5.63 9.71
C GLY A 140 0.55 5.22 9.11
N THR A 141 0.04 4.09 9.62
CA THR A 141 -1.26 3.56 9.22
C THR A 141 -2.38 4.08 10.13
N PRO A 142 -3.60 4.34 9.59
CA PRO A 142 -4.67 4.99 10.35
C PRO A 142 -4.98 4.35 11.70
N GLY A 143 -5.15 3.03 11.74
CA GLY A 143 -5.55 2.33 12.96
C GLY A 143 -4.58 2.48 14.14
N ARG A 144 -3.24 2.42 13.89
CA ARG A 144 -2.23 2.57 14.95
C ARG A 144 -2.11 4.04 15.41
N ILE A 145 -2.22 4.98 14.49
CA ILE A 145 -2.23 6.41 14.82
C ILE A 145 -3.43 6.73 15.71
N ILE A 146 -4.62 6.20 15.39
CA ILE A 146 -5.82 6.37 16.21
C ILE A 146 -5.64 5.76 17.61
N ASP A 147 -5.07 4.57 17.70
CA ASP A 147 -4.84 3.86 18.96
C ASP A 147 -3.97 4.72 19.92
N TYR A 148 -2.81 5.19 19.45
CA TYR A 148 -1.96 6.07 20.26
C TYR A 148 -2.60 7.44 20.55
N HIS A 149 -3.33 8.01 19.59
CA HIS A 149 -4.04 9.27 19.84
C HIS A 149 -5.12 9.15 20.92
N LYS A 150 -5.90 8.05 20.92
CA LYS A 150 -6.89 7.76 21.95
C LYS A 150 -6.27 7.59 23.35
N GLN A 151 -5.01 7.15 23.41
CA GLN A 151 -4.24 7.03 24.66
C GLN A 151 -3.50 8.32 25.04
N HIS A 152 -3.74 9.43 24.34
CA HIS A 152 -3.12 10.74 24.57
C HIS A 152 -1.58 10.72 24.50
N VAL A 153 -0.99 9.80 23.71
CA VAL A 153 0.47 9.70 23.52
C VAL A 153 1.01 10.93 22.81
N PHE A 154 0.24 11.48 21.85
CA PHE A 154 0.58 12.68 21.09
C PHE A 154 -0.67 13.51 20.73
N GLY A 155 -0.45 14.77 20.33
CA GLY A 155 -1.49 15.71 19.92
C GLY A 155 -1.54 15.95 18.42
N LEU A 156 -2.77 16.19 17.87
CA LEU A 156 -3.00 16.49 16.45
C LEU A 156 -3.41 17.95 16.19
N LYS A 157 -3.76 18.72 17.23
CA LYS A 157 -4.30 20.09 17.08
C LYS A 157 -3.32 21.09 16.44
N ARG A 158 -2.01 20.78 16.45
CA ARG A 158 -0.93 21.61 15.91
C ARG A 158 -0.38 21.09 14.57
N VAL A 159 -1.12 20.19 13.91
CA VAL A 159 -0.73 19.67 12.62
C VAL A 159 -0.87 20.77 11.56
N GLU A 160 0.25 21.12 10.95
CA GLU A 160 0.39 22.15 9.90
C GLU A 160 0.34 21.54 8.50
N VAL A 161 0.71 20.25 8.37
CA VAL A 161 0.68 19.52 7.10
C VAL A 161 0.05 18.15 7.29
N VAL A 162 -0.89 17.82 6.41
CA VAL A 162 -1.47 16.47 6.31
C VAL A 162 -1.21 15.92 4.91
N VAL A 163 -0.78 14.65 4.85
CA VAL A 163 -0.62 13.92 3.60
C VAL A 163 -1.43 12.63 3.64
N LEU A 164 -2.19 12.38 2.59
CA LEU A 164 -2.86 11.10 2.33
C LEU A 164 -2.21 10.47 1.10
N ASP A 165 -1.46 9.39 1.27
CA ASP A 165 -0.84 8.69 0.14
C ASP A 165 -1.58 7.38 -0.17
N GLU A 166 -1.76 7.07 -1.45
CA GLU A 166 -2.62 5.98 -1.95
C GLU A 166 -4.04 6.05 -1.36
N ALA A 167 -4.70 7.22 -1.52
CA ALA A 167 -6.02 7.47 -0.93
C ALA A 167 -7.10 6.50 -1.44
N ASP A 168 -7.15 6.18 -2.73
CA ASP A 168 -8.02 5.16 -3.33
C ASP A 168 -7.92 3.84 -2.57
N ARG A 169 -6.70 3.42 -2.29
CA ARG A 169 -6.46 2.19 -1.57
C ARG A 169 -6.94 2.24 -0.11
N MET A 170 -6.84 3.40 0.53
CA MET A 170 -7.40 3.55 1.88
C MET A 170 -8.93 3.38 1.89
N PHE A 171 -9.62 3.73 0.78
CA PHE A 171 -11.05 3.43 0.58
C PHE A 171 -11.29 1.93 0.45
N ASP A 172 -10.52 1.22 -0.38
CA ASP A 172 -10.65 -0.23 -0.59
C ASP A 172 -10.45 -1.03 0.69
N LEU A 173 -9.54 -0.58 1.54
CA LEU A 173 -9.28 -1.21 2.84
C LEU A 173 -10.25 -0.79 3.94
N GLY A 174 -11.23 0.08 3.64
CA GLY A 174 -12.27 0.50 4.57
C GLY A 174 -11.83 1.54 5.61
N PHE A 175 -10.67 2.20 5.42
CA PHE A 175 -10.14 3.19 6.38
C PHE A 175 -10.79 4.57 6.33
N ILE A 176 -11.80 4.77 5.49
CA ILE A 176 -12.42 6.09 5.33
C ILE A 176 -12.94 6.70 6.63
N LYS A 177 -13.53 5.89 7.52
CA LYS A 177 -14.01 6.33 8.84
C LYS A 177 -12.84 6.75 9.74
N ASP A 178 -11.74 6.04 9.66
CA ASP A 178 -10.52 6.27 10.42
C ASP A 178 -9.82 7.56 9.96
N ILE A 179 -9.74 7.78 8.65
CA ILE A 179 -9.19 9.00 8.04
C ILE A 179 -10.02 10.22 8.48
N ARG A 180 -11.33 10.17 8.31
CA ARG A 180 -12.24 11.25 8.76
C ARG A 180 -12.10 11.52 10.26
N PHE A 181 -11.92 10.47 11.07
CA PHE A 181 -11.69 10.61 12.50
C PHE A 181 -10.42 11.39 12.80
N LEU A 182 -9.30 11.12 12.11
CA LEU A 182 -8.02 11.80 12.31
C LEU A 182 -8.07 13.25 11.79
N LEU A 183 -8.58 13.46 10.57
CA LEU A 183 -8.65 14.78 9.93
C LEU A 183 -9.47 15.79 10.74
N ARG A 184 -10.57 15.36 11.38
CA ARG A 184 -11.40 16.20 12.27
C ARG A 184 -10.71 16.60 13.57
N ARG A 185 -9.57 15.97 13.92
CA ARG A 185 -8.78 16.26 15.12
C ARG A 185 -7.56 17.12 14.86
N CYS A 186 -7.19 17.26 13.59
CA CYS A 186 -6.17 18.20 13.15
C CYS A 186 -6.71 19.64 13.16
N ALA A 187 -5.84 20.62 12.96
CA ALA A 187 -6.25 22.00 12.69
C ALA A 187 -7.26 22.05 11.52
N PRO A 188 -8.16 23.07 11.47
CA PRO A 188 -9.08 23.25 10.34
C PRO A 188 -8.36 23.30 8.99
N PRO A 189 -8.99 22.88 7.87
CA PRO A 189 -8.36 22.89 6.55
C PRO A 189 -7.72 24.22 6.16
N ALA A 190 -8.37 25.33 6.49
CA ALA A 190 -7.85 26.68 6.20
C ALA A 190 -6.57 27.06 6.98
N GLN A 191 -6.22 26.33 8.05
CA GLN A 191 -5.04 26.58 8.89
C GLN A 191 -3.91 25.60 8.66
N ARG A 192 -4.12 24.60 7.80
CA ARG A 192 -3.12 23.59 7.46
C ARG A 192 -3.01 23.45 5.96
N GLN A 193 -1.93 22.88 5.51
CA GLN A 193 -1.77 22.41 4.13
C GLN A 193 -2.12 20.94 4.07
N SER A 194 -2.90 20.55 3.07
CA SER A 194 -3.27 19.15 2.86
C SER A 194 -2.87 18.70 1.47
N MET A 195 -2.24 17.55 1.36
CA MET A 195 -1.86 16.94 0.09
C MET A 195 -2.43 15.53 0.03
N LEU A 196 -3.13 15.21 -1.06
CA LEU A 196 -3.71 13.90 -1.30
C LEU A 196 -3.14 13.34 -2.59
N PHE A 197 -2.60 12.13 -2.54
CA PHE A 197 -2.11 11.41 -3.71
C PHE A 197 -2.84 10.09 -3.86
N SER A 198 -3.18 9.77 -5.11
CA SER A 198 -3.95 8.59 -5.47
C SER A 198 -3.59 8.14 -6.88
N ALA A 199 -3.72 6.87 -7.19
CA ALA A 199 -3.59 6.40 -8.57
C ALA A 199 -4.79 6.86 -9.39
N THR A 200 -5.97 6.99 -8.76
CA THR A 200 -7.19 7.51 -9.37
C THR A 200 -7.80 8.61 -8.52
N LEU A 201 -8.25 9.70 -9.17
CA LEU A 201 -9.07 10.73 -8.53
C LEU A 201 -10.57 10.43 -8.73
N SER A 202 -10.99 9.24 -8.30
CA SER A 202 -12.40 8.83 -8.36
C SER A 202 -13.29 9.81 -7.59
N TRP A 203 -14.60 9.76 -7.88
CA TRP A 203 -15.58 10.62 -7.18
C TRP A 203 -15.46 10.52 -5.64
N ARG A 204 -15.27 9.31 -5.11
CA ARG A 204 -15.12 9.07 -3.66
C ARG A 204 -13.85 9.70 -3.08
N VAL A 205 -12.75 9.65 -3.82
CA VAL A 205 -11.48 10.28 -3.42
C VAL A 205 -11.63 11.79 -3.43
N MET A 206 -12.26 12.34 -4.46
CA MET A 206 -12.50 13.78 -4.57
C MET A 206 -13.51 14.30 -3.53
N GLU A 207 -14.52 13.52 -3.16
CA GLU A 207 -15.42 13.84 -2.05
C GLU A 207 -14.63 14.05 -0.74
N LEU A 208 -13.71 13.14 -0.41
CA LEU A 208 -12.85 13.27 0.76
C LEU A 208 -11.96 14.51 0.68
N ALA A 209 -11.40 14.80 -0.49
CA ALA A 209 -10.58 15.98 -0.72
C ALA A 209 -11.39 17.26 -0.49
N TYR A 210 -12.59 17.40 -1.07
CA TYR A 210 -13.42 18.58 -0.88
C TYR A 210 -13.97 18.71 0.57
N GLU A 211 -14.21 17.59 1.28
CA GLU A 211 -14.66 17.61 2.68
C GLU A 211 -13.55 18.11 3.63
N HIS A 212 -12.28 17.83 3.33
CA HIS A 212 -11.20 17.97 4.32
C HIS A 212 -9.99 18.79 3.88
N MET A 213 -9.99 19.31 2.66
CA MET A 213 -8.91 20.14 2.12
C MET A 213 -9.42 21.55 1.81
N ASN A 214 -8.51 22.49 1.67
CA ASN A 214 -8.81 23.89 1.37
C ASN A 214 -8.65 24.17 -0.13
N ASN A 215 -9.72 23.98 -0.92
CA ASN A 215 -9.74 24.19 -2.37
C ASN A 215 -8.52 23.59 -3.08
N PRO A 216 -8.36 22.24 -3.03
CA PRO A 216 -7.16 21.59 -3.55
C PRO A 216 -7.02 21.76 -5.05
N GLU A 217 -5.80 22.10 -5.50
CA GLU A 217 -5.46 22.09 -6.92
C GLU A 217 -5.31 20.66 -7.39
N LYS A 218 -5.99 20.31 -8.48
CA LYS A 218 -5.85 19.01 -9.11
C LYS A 218 -4.61 19.01 -10.00
N VAL A 219 -3.69 18.13 -9.73
CA VAL A 219 -2.54 17.86 -10.60
C VAL A 219 -2.65 16.43 -11.09
N GLN A 220 -2.57 16.27 -12.36
CA GLN A 220 -2.52 14.98 -13.01
C GLN A 220 -1.22 14.96 -13.80
N ALA A 221 -0.22 14.23 -13.31
CA ALA A 221 0.84 13.82 -14.18
C ALA A 221 0.14 12.96 -15.24
N GLU A 222 0.21 13.40 -16.51
CA GLU A 222 0.00 12.43 -17.56
C GLU A 222 0.80 11.25 -17.08
N ALA A 223 0.15 10.11 -16.86
CA ALA A 223 0.89 8.90 -16.72
C ALA A 223 1.86 9.01 -17.92
N GLU A 224 3.18 9.24 -17.67
CA GLU A 224 4.06 8.46 -18.50
C GLU A 224 3.34 7.17 -18.43
N THR A 225 2.60 6.89 -19.45
CA THR A 225 2.06 5.60 -19.62
C THR A 225 3.23 4.76 -19.18
N VAL A 226 3.17 4.12 -17.95
CA VAL A 226 3.84 2.84 -17.85
C VAL A 226 3.16 2.19 -18.98
N THR A 227 3.66 2.63 -20.10
CA THR A 227 3.07 2.46 -21.34
C THR A 227 3.08 1.00 -21.39
N ALA A 228 1.93 0.46 -21.54
CA ALA A 228 1.83 -0.81 -22.16
C ALA A 228 2.93 -0.99 -23.21
N ASP A 229 3.57 0.04 -23.67
CA ASP A 229 4.66 0.13 -24.62
C ASP A 229 5.97 -0.47 -24.12
N ASN A 230 6.30 -0.35 -22.82
CA ASN A 230 7.48 -1.01 -22.24
C ASN A 230 7.14 -2.36 -21.60
N ILE A 231 5.85 -2.73 -21.54
CA ILE A 231 5.40 -4.01 -21.02
C ILE A 231 4.77 -4.81 -22.14
N ARG A 232 5.46 -5.86 -22.57
CA ARG A 232 4.91 -6.81 -23.52
C ARG A 232 3.80 -7.60 -22.84
N GLN A 233 2.56 -7.39 -23.27
CA GLN A 233 1.39 -8.04 -22.71
C GLN A 233 0.93 -9.16 -23.60
N VAL A 234 0.47 -10.27 -22.98
CA VAL A 234 -0.12 -11.40 -23.69
C VAL A 234 -1.16 -12.07 -22.83
N ILE A 235 -2.26 -12.53 -23.44
CA ILE A 235 -3.31 -13.30 -22.77
C ILE A 235 -3.46 -14.68 -23.40
N TYR A 236 -3.57 -15.71 -22.55
CA TYR A 236 -3.93 -17.09 -22.90
C TYR A 236 -5.31 -17.41 -22.35
N TYR A 237 -6.04 -18.32 -23.01
CA TYR A 237 -7.36 -18.77 -22.57
C TYR A 237 -7.34 -20.27 -22.17
N PRO A 238 -6.71 -20.62 -21.04
CA PRO A 238 -6.74 -21.98 -20.54
C PRO A 238 -8.10 -22.30 -19.89
N ALA A 239 -8.52 -23.58 -19.93
CA ALA A 239 -9.52 -24.06 -19.01
C ALA A 239 -9.01 -24.01 -17.55
N ASN A 240 -9.93 -24.00 -16.59
CA ASN A 240 -9.56 -23.85 -15.16
C ASN A 240 -8.56 -24.90 -14.66
N ASP A 241 -8.63 -26.14 -15.15
CA ASP A 241 -7.73 -27.24 -14.83
C ASP A 241 -6.38 -27.14 -15.54
N GLN A 242 -6.29 -26.39 -16.65
CA GLN A 242 -5.08 -26.17 -17.43
C GLN A 242 -4.21 -25.02 -16.91
N LYS A 243 -4.72 -24.14 -16.04
CA LYS A 243 -4.00 -22.95 -15.55
C LYS A 243 -2.67 -23.29 -14.87
N ILE A 244 -2.65 -24.29 -13.98
CA ILE A 244 -1.42 -24.72 -13.28
C ILE A 244 -0.45 -25.36 -14.25
N PRO A 245 -0.83 -26.33 -15.13
CA PRO A 245 0.03 -26.82 -16.17
C PRO A 245 0.63 -25.73 -17.05
N LEU A 246 -0.19 -24.79 -17.51
CA LEU A 246 0.23 -23.65 -18.34
C LEU A 246 1.25 -22.77 -17.62
N LEU A 247 0.98 -22.39 -16.38
CA LEU A 247 1.93 -21.59 -15.60
C LEU A 247 3.29 -22.27 -15.47
N ILE A 248 3.32 -23.58 -15.17
CA ILE A 248 4.56 -24.34 -15.02
C ILE A 248 5.27 -24.50 -16.36
N GLY A 249 4.53 -24.77 -17.43
CA GLY A 249 5.08 -24.89 -18.78
C GLY A 249 5.73 -23.59 -19.26
N LEU A 250 5.02 -22.47 -19.12
CA LEU A 250 5.55 -21.15 -19.45
C LEU A 250 6.75 -20.77 -18.56
N ALA A 251 6.67 -21.03 -17.25
CA ALA A 251 7.78 -20.76 -16.33
C ALA A 251 9.05 -21.56 -16.68
N ARG A 252 8.92 -22.82 -17.10
CA ARG A 252 10.04 -23.65 -17.56
C ARG A 252 10.64 -23.18 -18.90
N ARG A 253 9.79 -22.69 -19.81
CA ARG A 253 10.20 -22.18 -21.13
C ARG A 253 10.86 -20.82 -21.04
N ILE A 254 10.26 -19.89 -20.32
CA ILE A 254 10.68 -18.49 -20.21
C ILE A 254 11.88 -18.34 -19.28
N GLN A 255 11.94 -19.14 -18.19
CA GLN A 255 12.95 -19.06 -17.15
C GLN A 255 13.14 -17.63 -16.61
N PRO A 256 12.07 -16.99 -16.09
CA PRO A 256 12.15 -15.62 -15.64
C PRO A 256 13.18 -15.48 -14.52
N GLU A 257 13.92 -14.38 -14.51
CA GLU A 257 14.86 -14.09 -13.44
C GLU A 257 14.10 -13.86 -12.11
N ARG A 258 13.09 -13.02 -12.14
CA ARG A 258 12.15 -12.76 -11.03
C ARG A 258 10.73 -12.55 -11.57
N ALA A 259 9.78 -13.25 -11.00
CA ALA A 259 8.38 -13.16 -11.40
C ALA A 259 7.43 -13.03 -10.22
N ILE A 260 6.36 -12.25 -10.40
CA ILE A 260 5.21 -12.24 -9.49
C ILE A 260 4.07 -12.99 -10.15
N VAL A 261 3.40 -13.85 -9.37
CA VAL A 261 2.18 -14.55 -9.79
C VAL A 261 1.01 -14.04 -8.97
N PHE A 262 0.10 -13.32 -9.61
CA PHE A 262 -1.10 -12.79 -8.98
C PHE A 262 -2.25 -13.78 -9.05
N VAL A 263 -2.90 -13.98 -7.92
CA VAL A 263 -4.09 -14.83 -7.74
C VAL A 263 -5.15 -14.08 -6.95
N ASN A 264 -6.42 -14.34 -7.22
CA ASN A 264 -7.51 -13.60 -6.57
C ASN A 264 -7.82 -14.11 -5.15
N THR A 265 -7.48 -15.36 -4.83
CA THR A 265 -7.80 -15.93 -3.53
C THR A 265 -6.59 -16.53 -2.83
N LYS A 266 -6.60 -16.47 -1.49
CA LYS A 266 -5.57 -17.08 -0.64
C LYS A 266 -5.41 -18.58 -0.89
N HIS A 267 -6.52 -19.29 -1.09
CA HIS A 267 -6.52 -20.73 -1.37
C HIS A 267 -5.75 -21.03 -2.67
N TRP A 268 -5.99 -20.25 -3.73
CA TRP A 268 -5.26 -20.40 -4.97
C TRP A 268 -3.78 -20.01 -4.82
N ALA A 269 -3.47 -18.98 -4.02
CA ALA A 269 -2.08 -18.60 -3.76
C ALA A 269 -1.28 -19.75 -3.14
N GLU A 270 -1.87 -20.38 -2.15
CA GLU A 270 -1.26 -21.55 -1.48
C GLU A 270 -1.06 -22.71 -2.45
N ARG A 271 -2.10 -23.04 -3.23
CA ARG A 271 -2.08 -24.15 -4.19
C ARG A 271 -1.04 -23.90 -5.31
N VAL A 272 -1.02 -22.72 -5.90
CA VAL A 272 -0.06 -22.35 -6.96
C VAL A 272 1.38 -22.42 -6.44
N CYS A 273 1.64 -21.86 -5.24
CA CYS A 273 2.96 -21.91 -4.63
C CYS A 273 3.44 -23.37 -4.39
N ASP A 274 2.56 -24.25 -3.90
CA ASP A 274 2.89 -25.66 -3.68
C ASP A 274 3.21 -26.39 -4.99
N TRP A 275 2.43 -26.15 -6.04
CA TRP A 275 2.68 -26.75 -7.36
C TRP A 275 3.97 -26.27 -8.01
N LEU A 276 4.30 -24.99 -7.92
CA LEU A 276 5.57 -24.45 -8.41
C LEU A 276 6.75 -25.14 -7.71
N ASN A 277 6.72 -25.19 -6.36
CA ASN A 277 7.78 -25.81 -5.58
C ASN A 277 7.91 -27.33 -5.82
N ALA A 278 6.80 -28.06 -5.97
CA ALA A 278 6.82 -29.48 -6.28
C ALA A 278 7.47 -29.79 -7.65
N ASN A 279 7.43 -28.81 -8.56
CA ASN A 279 7.99 -28.91 -9.89
C ASN A 279 9.36 -28.22 -10.04
N GLY A 280 10.05 -27.95 -8.92
CA GLY A 280 11.43 -27.43 -8.89
C GLY A 280 11.53 -25.91 -9.12
N LEU A 281 10.40 -25.19 -9.21
CA LEU A 281 10.37 -23.75 -9.36
C LEU A 281 10.32 -23.10 -7.97
N LYS A 282 11.39 -22.37 -7.60
CA LYS A 282 11.52 -21.77 -6.26
C LYS A 282 10.49 -20.67 -6.06
N ALA A 283 9.39 -20.97 -5.36
CA ALA A 283 8.29 -20.04 -5.09
C ALA A 283 8.13 -19.73 -3.62
N ALA A 284 7.85 -18.45 -3.31
CA ALA A 284 7.46 -17.99 -1.98
C ALA A 284 6.01 -17.50 -1.98
N LEU A 285 5.27 -17.77 -0.90
CA LEU A 285 3.89 -17.32 -0.72
C LEU A 285 3.84 -16.04 0.09
N LEU A 286 3.23 -15.02 -0.47
CA LEU A 286 2.91 -13.76 0.19
C LEU A 286 1.39 -13.61 0.33
N SER A 287 0.86 -13.80 1.54
CA SER A 287 -0.56 -13.64 1.84
C SER A 287 -0.76 -12.80 3.09
N GLY A 288 -1.99 -12.32 3.31
CA GLY A 288 -2.33 -11.50 4.48
C GLY A 288 -2.05 -12.16 5.84
N ASP A 289 -2.00 -13.50 5.90
CA ASP A 289 -1.74 -14.26 7.14
C ASP A 289 -0.25 -14.41 7.47
N VAL A 290 0.65 -14.00 6.57
CA VAL A 290 2.09 -14.08 6.83
C VAL A 290 2.45 -13.01 7.87
N PRO A 291 3.03 -13.39 9.03
CA PRO A 291 3.46 -12.43 10.05
C PRO A 291 4.44 -11.41 9.47
N GLN A 292 4.35 -10.14 9.92
CA GLN A 292 5.08 -9.03 9.33
C GLN A 292 6.60 -9.27 9.24
N GLN A 293 7.22 -9.77 10.29
CA GLN A 293 8.66 -10.08 10.27
C GLN A 293 9.03 -11.11 9.20
N LYS A 294 8.18 -12.15 9.03
CA LYS A 294 8.37 -13.16 8.00
C LYS A 294 8.17 -12.58 6.61
N ARG A 295 7.23 -11.64 6.45
CA ARG A 295 6.93 -10.95 5.18
C ARG A 295 8.12 -10.10 4.72
N THR A 296 8.69 -9.27 5.60
CA THR A 296 9.89 -8.48 5.31
C THR A 296 11.06 -9.38 4.91
N ARG A 297 11.26 -10.51 5.65
CA ARG A 297 12.30 -11.48 5.33
C ARG A 297 12.08 -12.18 3.98
N LEU A 298 10.83 -12.53 3.63
CA LEU A 298 10.50 -13.16 2.34
C LEU A 298 10.80 -12.19 1.18
N LEU A 299 10.45 -10.91 1.33
CA LEU A 299 10.72 -9.90 0.30
C LEU A 299 12.22 -9.68 0.09
N ALA A 300 12.99 -9.58 1.18
CA ALA A 300 14.44 -9.51 1.08
C ALA A 300 15.01 -10.76 0.38
N GLN A 301 14.56 -11.96 0.74
CA GLN A 301 15.00 -13.20 0.11
C GLN A 301 14.58 -13.30 -1.36
N PHE A 302 13.46 -12.70 -1.76
CA PHE A 302 13.04 -12.62 -3.16
C PHE A 302 13.92 -11.62 -3.92
N ALA A 303 14.21 -10.47 -3.36
CA ALA A 303 15.14 -9.49 -3.93
C ALA A 303 16.55 -10.08 -4.12
N ASP A 304 17.02 -10.89 -3.17
CA ASP A 304 18.32 -11.58 -3.21
C ASP A 304 18.34 -12.82 -4.16
N GLY A 305 17.25 -13.08 -4.90
CA GLY A 305 17.15 -14.19 -5.85
C GLY A 305 17.04 -15.59 -5.23
N LYS A 306 16.77 -15.70 -3.91
CA LYS A 306 16.54 -17.00 -3.26
C LYS A 306 15.27 -17.69 -3.77
N TYR A 307 14.29 -16.91 -4.16
CA TYR A 307 13.04 -17.33 -4.82
C TYR A 307 12.95 -16.65 -6.17
N THR A 308 12.58 -17.41 -7.19
CA THR A 308 12.30 -16.90 -8.54
C THR A 308 10.87 -16.38 -8.66
N PHE A 309 9.93 -17.03 -7.94
CA PHE A 309 8.51 -16.70 -8.00
C PHE A 309 8.00 -16.18 -6.65
N LEU A 310 7.27 -15.07 -6.69
CA LEU A 310 6.49 -14.56 -5.56
C LEU A 310 5.01 -14.73 -5.87
N VAL A 311 4.33 -15.67 -5.20
CA VAL A 311 2.88 -15.87 -5.38
C VAL A 311 2.15 -14.99 -4.39
N ALA A 312 1.28 -14.11 -4.87
CA ALA A 312 0.63 -13.10 -4.05
C ALA A 312 -0.83 -12.84 -4.44
N THR A 313 -1.63 -12.42 -3.47
CA THR A 313 -2.91 -11.75 -3.72
C THR A 313 -2.69 -10.25 -3.82
N ASP A 314 -3.61 -9.51 -4.47
CA ASP A 314 -3.52 -8.04 -4.58
C ASP A 314 -3.31 -7.37 -3.22
N VAL A 315 -4.11 -7.73 -2.23
CA VAL A 315 -4.00 -7.19 -0.87
C VAL A 315 -2.60 -7.40 -0.27
N ALA A 316 -1.95 -8.50 -0.61
CA ALA A 316 -0.63 -8.83 -0.09
C ALA A 316 0.52 -8.17 -0.87
N ALA A 317 0.36 -7.96 -2.17
CA ALA A 317 1.39 -7.43 -3.07
C ALA A 317 1.39 -5.91 -3.17
N ARG A 318 0.26 -5.27 -2.92
CA ARG A 318 0.12 -3.81 -3.01
C ARG A 318 0.93 -3.11 -1.94
N GLY A 319 1.53 -1.98 -2.27
CA GLY A 319 2.40 -1.20 -1.38
C GLY A 319 3.78 -1.83 -1.15
N LEU A 320 4.12 -2.90 -1.88
CA LEU A 320 5.44 -3.51 -1.83
C LEU A 320 6.31 -2.92 -2.94
N HIS A 321 7.42 -2.34 -2.54
CA HIS A 321 8.50 -2.06 -3.47
C HIS A 321 9.31 -3.34 -3.67
N ILE A 322 9.06 -4.02 -4.80
CA ILE A 322 9.86 -5.16 -5.23
C ILE A 322 10.68 -4.65 -6.41
N PRO A 323 11.99 -4.46 -6.25
CA PRO A 323 12.86 -4.02 -7.35
C PRO A 323 13.02 -5.14 -8.38
N ASP A 324 13.18 -4.76 -9.64
CA ASP A 324 13.64 -5.62 -10.75
C ASP A 324 12.81 -6.89 -10.98
N VAL A 325 11.48 -6.78 -11.01
CA VAL A 325 10.60 -7.85 -11.47
C VAL A 325 10.57 -7.85 -12.99
N THR A 326 10.99 -8.95 -13.60
CA THR A 326 11.02 -9.11 -15.07
C THR A 326 9.68 -9.55 -15.64
N HIS A 327 8.93 -10.37 -14.89
CA HIS A 327 7.67 -10.96 -15.36
C HIS A 327 6.56 -10.84 -14.34
N VAL A 328 5.36 -10.56 -14.83
CA VAL A 328 4.11 -10.62 -14.07
C VAL A 328 3.20 -11.67 -14.68
N PHE A 329 2.77 -12.64 -13.89
CA PHE A 329 1.74 -13.61 -14.28
C PHE A 329 0.44 -13.27 -13.58
N ASN A 330 -0.60 -12.89 -14.31
CA ASN A 330 -1.96 -12.81 -13.82
C ASN A 330 -2.61 -14.17 -13.94
N PHE A 331 -2.37 -15.06 -12.96
CA PHE A 331 -2.98 -16.38 -12.90
C PHE A 331 -4.51 -16.32 -12.86
N ASP A 332 -5.05 -15.31 -12.22
CA ASP A 332 -6.44 -14.87 -12.31
C ASP A 332 -6.48 -13.42 -12.78
N LEU A 333 -7.35 -13.07 -13.73
CA LEU A 333 -7.59 -11.67 -14.08
C LEU A 333 -8.16 -10.93 -12.87
N PRO A 334 -7.74 -9.68 -12.62
CA PRO A 334 -8.33 -8.84 -11.59
C PRO A 334 -9.73 -8.39 -12.00
N GLN A 335 -10.49 -7.86 -11.03
CA GLN A 335 -11.87 -7.42 -11.25
C GLN A 335 -11.98 -6.04 -11.92
N SER A 336 -10.90 -5.28 -11.99
CA SER A 336 -10.88 -3.94 -12.57
C SER A 336 -9.64 -3.70 -13.43
N GLY A 337 -9.74 -2.79 -14.41
CA GLY A 337 -8.63 -2.33 -15.22
C GLY A 337 -7.53 -1.64 -14.41
N GLU A 338 -7.92 -0.92 -13.35
CA GLU A 338 -7.00 -0.28 -12.42
C GLU A 338 -6.11 -1.31 -11.70
N ASP A 339 -6.70 -2.38 -11.16
CA ASP A 339 -5.93 -3.47 -10.53
C ASP A 339 -5.02 -4.16 -11.54
N TYR A 340 -5.46 -4.30 -12.80
CA TYR A 340 -4.65 -4.88 -13.86
C TYR A 340 -3.38 -4.04 -14.08
N VAL A 341 -3.52 -2.73 -14.26
CA VAL A 341 -2.39 -1.80 -14.43
C VAL A 341 -1.48 -1.81 -13.21
N HIS A 342 -2.04 -1.82 -11.99
CA HIS A 342 -1.26 -1.94 -10.75
C HIS A 342 -0.45 -3.23 -10.66
N ARG A 343 -0.97 -4.35 -11.19
CA ARG A 343 -0.24 -5.63 -11.24
C ARG A 343 0.87 -5.60 -12.25
N ILE A 344 0.58 -5.26 -13.51
CA ILE A 344 1.58 -5.25 -14.58
C ILE A 344 2.66 -4.19 -14.34
N GLY A 345 2.34 -3.06 -13.72
CA GLY A 345 3.29 -2.04 -13.30
C GLY A 345 4.26 -2.48 -12.18
N ARG A 346 4.29 -3.78 -11.83
CA ARG A 346 5.39 -4.36 -11.04
C ARG A 346 6.59 -4.70 -11.88
N THR A 347 6.45 -4.76 -13.21
CA THR A 347 7.53 -4.88 -14.18
C THR A 347 7.63 -3.64 -15.07
N GLY A 348 8.60 -3.54 -15.94
CA GLY A 348 8.76 -2.42 -16.88
C GLY A 348 9.06 -1.07 -16.23
N ARG A 349 9.74 -1.03 -15.05
CA ARG A 349 10.03 0.21 -14.34
C ARG A 349 11.34 0.85 -14.80
N VAL A 350 11.39 2.19 -14.74
CA VAL A 350 12.59 3.01 -14.99
C VAL A 350 13.27 2.68 -16.33
N GLY A 351 12.47 2.56 -17.41
CA GLY A 351 13.01 2.31 -18.76
C GLY A 351 13.43 0.86 -19.05
N ALA A 352 13.19 -0.09 -18.12
CA ALA A 352 13.40 -1.51 -18.38
C ALA A 352 12.18 -2.12 -19.11
N GLU A 353 12.41 -3.09 -19.98
CA GLU A 353 11.33 -3.89 -20.57
C GLU A 353 10.78 -4.90 -19.56
N GLY A 354 9.48 -5.22 -19.66
CA GLY A 354 8.81 -6.17 -18.80
C GLY A 354 7.79 -7.02 -19.54
N ASP A 355 7.50 -8.20 -19.00
CA ASP A 355 6.51 -9.12 -19.56
C ASP A 355 5.33 -9.31 -18.61
N ALA A 356 4.11 -9.18 -19.14
CA ALA A 356 2.86 -9.44 -18.43
C ALA A 356 2.07 -10.54 -19.14
N ILE A 357 1.92 -11.68 -18.48
CA ILE A 357 1.24 -12.86 -19.00
C ILE A 357 -0.03 -13.11 -18.22
N SER A 358 -1.17 -13.09 -18.90
CA SER A 358 -2.50 -13.19 -18.26
C SER A 358 -3.25 -14.44 -18.68
N PHE A 359 -4.06 -15.00 -17.75
CA PHE A 359 -4.91 -16.16 -18.03
C PHE A 359 -6.39 -15.75 -17.92
N GLY A 360 -7.08 -15.76 -19.06
CA GLY A 360 -8.52 -15.53 -19.18
C GLY A 360 -9.28 -16.85 -19.15
N CYS A 361 -9.45 -17.45 -17.96
CA CYS A 361 -10.21 -18.69 -17.78
C CYS A 361 -11.71 -18.41 -17.60
N GLU A 362 -12.54 -19.49 -17.53
CA GLU A 362 -14.00 -19.42 -17.39
C GLU A 362 -14.42 -18.54 -16.20
N ASP A 363 -13.66 -18.54 -15.11
CA ASP A 363 -13.98 -17.82 -13.87
C ASP A 363 -13.59 -16.33 -13.91
N SER A 364 -12.80 -15.89 -14.89
CA SER A 364 -12.24 -14.53 -14.89
C SER A 364 -12.27 -13.81 -16.24
N ALA A 365 -12.50 -14.49 -17.35
CA ALA A 365 -12.47 -13.89 -18.69
C ALA A 365 -13.53 -12.77 -18.87
N PHE A 366 -14.61 -12.79 -18.09
CA PHE A 366 -15.67 -11.76 -18.16
C PHE A 366 -15.22 -10.39 -17.62
N TYR A 367 -14.08 -10.30 -16.92
CA TYR A 367 -13.48 -9.01 -16.54
C TYR A 367 -12.68 -8.35 -17.68
N LEU A 368 -12.29 -9.13 -18.70
CA LEU A 368 -11.40 -8.66 -19.75
C LEU A 368 -11.94 -7.44 -20.52
N PRO A 369 -13.22 -7.35 -20.90
CA PRO A 369 -13.73 -6.17 -21.61
C PRO A 369 -13.55 -4.86 -20.83
N ASP A 370 -13.76 -4.89 -19.51
CA ASP A 370 -13.57 -3.72 -18.65
C ASP A 370 -12.10 -3.35 -18.51
N ILE A 371 -11.21 -4.35 -18.46
CA ILE A 371 -9.75 -4.16 -18.43
C ILE A 371 -9.29 -3.52 -19.74
N GLU A 372 -9.70 -4.06 -20.90
CA GLU A 372 -9.30 -3.53 -22.23
C GLU A 372 -9.86 -2.12 -22.48
N THR A 373 -11.08 -1.85 -21.99
CA THR A 373 -11.68 -0.51 -22.03
C THR A 373 -10.85 0.49 -21.22
N TYR A 374 -10.39 0.08 -20.03
CA TYR A 374 -9.54 0.91 -19.19
C TYR A 374 -8.14 1.14 -19.79
N LEU A 375 -7.58 0.13 -20.45
CA LEU A 375 -6.29 0.22 -21.15
C LEU A 375 -6.36 1.04 -22.44
N GLY A 376 -7.56 1.21 -23.02
CA GLY A 376 -7.75 1.82 -24.34
C GLY A 376 -7.26 0.97 -25.51
N GLN A 377 -6.86 -0.29 -25.25
CA GLN A 377 -6.36 -1.22 -26.25
C GLN A 377 -6.67 -2.68 -25.87
N ARG A 378 -6.68 -3.56 -26.88
CA ARG A 378 -6.83 -5.00 -26.65
C ARG A 378 -5.51 -5.62 -26.23
N ILE A 379 -5.59 -6.62 -25.35
CA ILE A 379 -4.42 -7.43 -24.97
C ILE A 379 -4.18 -8.49 -26.05
N PRO A 380 -2.99 -8.54 -26.66
CA PRO A 380 -2.66 -9.56 -27.66
C PRO A 380 -2.89 -10.96 -27.12
N THR A 381 -3.57 -11.80 -27.93
CA THR A 381 -3.84 -13.20 -27.58
C THR A 381 -2.75 -14.10 -28.18
N ASP A 382 -2.28 -15.07 -27.40
CA ASP A 382 -1.40 -16.12 -27.91
C ASP A 382 -2.09 -17.50 -27.79
N MET A 383 -1.68 -18.41 -28.65
CA MET A 383 -2.28 -19.75 -28.72
C MET A 383 -1.77 -20.66 -27.61
N LEU A 384 -2.66 -21.51 -27.12
CA LEU A 384 -2.34 -22.55 -26.16
C LEU A 384 -1.79 -23.77 -26.89
N TYR A 385 -0.47 -23.85 -27.05
CA TYR A 385 0.18 -24.99 -27.69
C TYR A 385 0.31 -26.16 -26.69
N PRO A 386 0.25 -27.45 -27.19
CA PRO A 386 0.39 -28.62 -26.30
C PRO A 386 1.71 -28.64 -25.52
N GLU A 387 2.79 -28.10 -26.09
CA GLU A 387 4.10 -27.97 -25.42
C GLU A 387 4.09 -27.04 -24.21
N ASN A 388 3.10 -26.15 -24.11
CA ASN A 388 2.91 -25.30 -22.95
C ASN A 388 2.18 -26.02 -21.81
N LEU A 389 1.67 -27.23 -22.02
CA LEU A 389 0.92 -28.03 -21.06
C LEU A 389 1.69 -29.33 -20.73
N PRO A 390 2.75 -29.28 -19.93
CA PRO A 390 3.55 -30.46 -19.61
C PRO A 390 2.73 -31.53 -18.89
N GLY A 391 2.86 -32.80 -19.38
CA GLY A 391 2.19 -33.95 -18.80
C GLY A 391 2.94 -34.59 -17.61
N ASP A 392 4.19 -34.19 -17.35
CA ASP A 392 5.10 -34.75 -16.35
C ASP A 392 5.05 -34.06 -14.99
N LEU A 393 3.95 -33.38 -14.66
CA LEU A 393 3.85 -32.57 -13.47
C LEU A 393 3.82 -33.41 -12.18
N LYS A 394 4.69 -33.06 -11.24
CA LYS A 394 4.71 -33.63 -9.89
C LYS A 394 3.63 -32.99 -9.03
N ARG A 395 2.75 -33.81 -8.46
CA ARG A 395 1.73 -33.34 -7.52
C ARG A 395 2.36 -32.95 -6.18
N PRO A 396 1.98 -31.79 -5.59
CA PRO A 396 2.45 -31.43 -4.24
C PRO A 396 1.91 -32.42 -3.21
N PRO A 397 2.65 -32.68 -2.12
CA PRO A 397 2.16 -33.47 -1.00
C PRO A 397 0.92 -32.82 -0.37
N PRO A 398 -0.05 -33.60 0.11
CA PRO A 398 -1.23 -33.06 0.79
C PRO A 398 -0.81 -32.24 2.01
N ARG A 399 -1.31 -31.02 2.11
CA ARG A 399 -1.08 -30.20 3.31
C ARG A 399 -1.72 -30.85 4.52
N ALA A 400 -0.99 -30.98 5.60
CA ALA A 400 -1.57 -31.38 6.87
C ALA A 400 -2.72 -30.44 7.25
N ARG A 401 -3.93 -30.96 7.44
CA ARG A 401 -5.07 -30.16 7.90
C ARG A 401 -4.68 -29.50 9.22
N ARG A 402 -4.62 -28.17 9.29
CA ARG A 402 -4.51 -27.45 10.56
C ARG A 402 -5.67 -27.90 11.44
N LYS A 403 -5.36 -28.52 12.58
CA LYS A 403 -6.36 -28.81 13.60
C LYS A 403 -6.99 -27.50 14.07
N PRO A 404 -8.31 -27.42 14.27
CA PRO A 404 -9.00 -26.20 14.69
C PRO A 404 -8.61 -25.67 16.08
N ASP A 405 -7.67 -26.26 16.80
CA ASP A 405 -7.53 -26.17 18.26
C ASP A 405 -6.27 -25.44 18.77
N ASP A 406 -5.64 -24.59 17.98
CA ASP A 406 -4.53 -23.73 18.46
C ASP A 406 -4.96 -22.25 18.63
N ARG A 407 -6.14 -22.02 19.20
CA ARG A 407 -6.40 -20.71 19.83
C ARG A 407 -5.74 -20.74 21.21
N PRO A 408 -4.89 -19.78 21.57
CA PRO A 408 -4.37 -19.69 22.94
C PRO A 408 -5.57 -19.57 23.89
N ARG A 409 -5.76 -20.56 24.74
CA ARG A 409 -6.72 -20.48 25.84
C ARG A 409 -6.28 -19.33 26.71
N GLY A 410 -7.10 -18.29 26.77
CA GLY A 410 -6.93 -17.20 27.73
C GLY A 410 -6.76 -17.74 29.16
N PRO A 411 -6.08 -17.02 30.05
CA PRO A 411 -5.80 -17.50 31.40
C PRO A 411 -7.13 -17.82 32.08
N ARG A 412 -7.26 -19.10 32.53
CA ARG A 412 -8.36 -19.53 33.38
C ARG A 412 -8.32 -18.70 34.66
N GLY A 413 -9.36 -17.86 34.83
CA GLY A 413 -9.59 -17.12 36.04
C GLY A 413 -9.59 -18.05 37.28
N GLY A 414 -8.87 -17.58 38.30
CA GLY A 414 -8.58 -18.28 39.53
C GLY A 414 -9.81 -18.85 40.21
N GLU A 415 -9.56 -19.95 40.88
CA GLU A 415 -10.44 -20.65 41.81
C GLU A 415 -11.07 -19.69 42.81
N ARG A 416 -12.39 -19.66 42.86
CA ARG A 416 -13.12 -19.07 44.00
C ARG A 416 -13.18 -20.05 45.13
N PRO A 417 -12.83 -19.69 46.36
CA PRO A 417 -12.96 -20.55 47.53
C PRO A 417 -14.43 -20.84 47.87
N SER A 418 -14.72 -22.09 48.12
CA SER A 418 -15.97 -22.61 48.64
C SER A 418 -16.21 -22.08 50.04
N GLY A 419 -17.19 -21.20 50.23
CA GLY A 419 -17.70 -20.78 51.54
C GLY A 419 -19.18 -21.11 51.67
N GLY A 420 -19.49 -21.98 52.61
CA GLY A 420 -20.78 -22.57 52.85
C GLY A 420 -21.85 -21.62 53.38
N GLY A 421 -23.08 -22.00 53.19
CA GLY A 421 -24.07 -21.93 54.20
C GLY A 421 -25.21 -20.90 54.03
N ARG A 422 -26.39 -21.45 54.07
CA ARG A 422 -27.69 -20.98 54.56
C ARG A 422 -28.67 -20.46 53.50
N GLY A 423 -29.67 -21.31 53.36
CA GLY A 423 -30.90 -21.13 52.59
C GLY A 423 -31.72 -19.91 53.06
N ARG A 424 -32.25 -19.21 52.08
CA ARG A 424 -33.43 -18.36 52.28
C ARG A 424 -34.48 -18.72 51.21
N ARG A 425 -35.66 -19.12 51.76
CA ARG A 425 -36.91 -19.48 51.07
C ARG A 425 -37.41 -18.28 50.23
N ARG A 426 -37.82 -18.54 49.02
CA ARG A 426 -38.56 -17.60 48.14
C ARG A 426 -40.02 -17.51 48.60
N PRO A 427 -40.63 -16.30 48.62
CA PRO A 427 -42.08 -16.13 48.74
C PRO A 427 -42.80 -16.35 47.40
N PRO A 428 -44.13 -16.69 47.40
CA PRO A 428 -44.89 -17.09 46.21
C PRO A 428 -45.28 -15.91 45.34
N ARG A 429 -45.31 -16.17 44.02
CA ARG A 429 -45.80 -15.25 42.99
C ARG A 429 -47.31 -15.03 43.12
N LYS A 430 -47.75 -13.78 43.04
CA LYS A 430 -49.16 -13.37 42.82
C LYS A 430 -49.52 -13.43 41.31
N PRO A 431 -50.77 -13.77 40.96
CA PRO A 431 -51.22 -13.83 39.57
C PRO A 431 -51.53 -12.41 39.02
N ALA A 432 -51.33 -12.30 37.68
CA ALA A 432 -51.61 -11.07 36.95
C ALA A 432 -53.14 -10.91 36.71
N PRO A 433 -53.69 -9.70 36.60
CA PRO A 433 -55.08 -9.47 36.28
C PRO A 433 -55.37 -9.54 34.78
N ASN A 434 -56.48 -10.18 34.39
CA ASN A 434 -57.11 -10.10 33.10
C ASN A 434 -57.60 -8.67 32.82
N ASN A 435 -57.36 -8.19 31.62
CA ASN A 435 -58.18 -7.12 31.06
C ASN A 435 -58.88 -7.60 29.78
N THR A 436 -60.17 -7.45 29.89
CA THR A 436 -61.16 -7.44 28.82
C THR A 436 -60.82 -6.43 27.73
#